data_2ca930ff0be17b0669a530a34623e8dd
#
_entry.id   2ca930ff0be17b0669a530a34623e8dd
#
_cell.length_a   1.000
_cell.length_b   1.000
_cell.length_c   1.000
_cell.angle_alpha   90.00
_cell.angle_beta   90.00
_cell.angle_gamma   90.00
#
_symmetry.space_group_name_H-M   'P 1'
#
loop_
_entity.id
_entity.type
_entity.pdbx_description
1 polymer ?
#
loop_
_entity_poly.entity_id
_entity_poly.type
_entity_poly.pdbx_seq_one_letter_code
_entity_poly.pdbx_strand_id
1 'polypeptide(L)'
;WILQLILQGDYTRYGSIYQKGTPSLENHELSHDDVGKSWLELTEEWKRHKQMLPMGLMEENTVRINPEADFTLFEELRVLALVPPKERPEGDDTTDSIDYQGDAEVEVSGNILICSDNPVFLESILRELSYLENLAGIVVISEVDPEEVNQGRLEVDWIRECSYSLEAFKLAQASDANVAFVDHEHDGLTLIAVLELERISGGTIFTVASYREDDFDQQLIKAGCDFCINT
;
A
#
# COMPACT_ATOMS: atom_id res chain seq x y z
N TRP A 1 4.89 9.70 -3.64
CA TRP A 1 3.66 10.22 -4.26
C TRP A 1 2.44 9.41 -3.83
N ILE A 2 2.42 8.09 -4.03
CA ILE A 2 1.33 7.22 -3.57
C ILE A 2 1.27 7.15 -2.04
N LEU A 3 2.42 7.09 -1.38
CA LEU A 3 2.49 7.20 0.07
C LEU A 3 1.88 8.52 0.57
N GLN A 4 2.17 9.65 -0.08
CA GLN A 4 1.50 10.92 0.24
C GLN A 4 0.00 10.87 -0.02
N LEU A 5 -0.44 10.24 -1.10
CA LEU A 5 -1.84 9.97 -1.38
C LEU A 5 -2.50 9.13 -0.28
N ILE A 6 -1.86 8.03 0.10
CA ILE A 6 -2.36 7.11 1.12
C ILE A 6 -2.33 7.77 2.51
N LEU A 7 -1.31 8.58 2.81
CA LEU A 7 -1.03 9.07 4.15
C LEU A 7 -1.53 10.48 4.43
N GLN A 8 -1.66 11.33 3.42
CA GLN A 8 -2.11 12.73 3.62
C GLN A 8 -3.58 12.96 3.33
N GLY A 9 -4.30 11.95 2.84
CA GLY A 9 -5.74 12.09 2.53
C GLY A 9 -6.06 13.19 1.48
N ASP A 10 -5.06 13.80 0.86
CA ASP A 10 -5.24 14.91 -0.09
C ASP A 10 -5.50 14.39 -1.50
N TYR A 11 -6.65 13.70 -1.63
CA TYR A 11 -7.11 13.09 -2.89
C TYR A 11 -7.64 14.10 -3.89
N THR A 12 -7.97 15.31 -3.43
CA THR A 12 -8.63 16.33 -4.26
C THR A 12 -7.69 16.92 -5.31
N ARG A 13 -6.38 16.95 -5.06
CA ARG A 13 -5.39 17.50 -6.00
C ARG A 13 -5.12 16.60 -7.21
N TYR A 14 -5.40 15.31 -7.13
CA TYR A 14 -4.99 14.33 -8.14
C TYR A 14 -6.16 13.66 -8.85
N GLY A 15 -7.39 13.87 -8.40
CA GLY A 15 -8.59 13.35 -9.06
C GLY A 15 -8.78 13.81 -10.51
N SER A 16 -8.12 14.90 -10.91
CA SER A 16 -8.14 15.41 -12.30
C SER A 16 -7.13 14.74 -13.23
N ILE A 17 -6.15 13.99 -12.70
CA ILE A 17 -5.09 13.35 -13.49
C ILE A 17 -5.48 11.94 -13.90
N TYR A 18 -6.43 11.32 -13.19
CA TYR A 18 -6.85 9.97 -13.46
C TYR A 18 -8.00 9.91 -14.46
N GLN A 19 -7.78 9.13 -15.51
CA GLN A 19 -8.78 8.83 -16.54
C GLN A 19 -10.00 8.09 -15.95
N LYS A 20 -11.11 8.09 -16.67
CA LYS A 20 -12.33 7.30 -16.37
C LYS A 20 -11.95 5.88 -15.92
N GLY A 21 -12.32 5.53 -14.70
CA GLY A 21 -12.13 4.17 -14.18
C GLY A 21 -11.13 4.03 -13.03
N THR A 22 -10.67 5.12 -12.42
CA THR A 22 -9.74 5.05 -11.27
C THR A 22 -10.47 4.69 -9.98
N PRO A 23 -9.92 3.78 -9.14
CA PRO A 23 -10.44 3.53 -7.80
C PRO A 23 -10.42 4.81 -6.97
N SER A 24 -11.45 5.00 -6.16
CA SER A 24 -11.51 6.08 -5.17
C SER A 24 -11.15 5.54 -3.79
N LEU A 25 -10.44 6.35 -3.00
CA LEU A 25 -10.25 6.04 -1.60
C LEU A 25 -11.40 6.67 -0.82
N GLU A 26 -12.12 5.84 -0.10
CA GLU A 26 -13.32 6.26 0.63
C GLU A 26 -13.24 5.84 2.10
N ASN A 27 -13.89 6.62 2.94
CA ASN A 27 -14.02 6.39 4.36
C ASN A 27 -15.36 5.70 4.65
N HIS A 28 -15.32 4.55 5.28
CA HIS A 28 -16.50 3.76 5.57
C HIS A 28 -16.66 3.54 7.08
N GLU A 29 -17.87 3.74 7.58
CA GLU A 29 -18.22 3.33 8.94
C GLU A 29 -18.30 1.80 9.01
N LEU A 30 -17.86 1.23 10.12
CA LEU A 30 -18.02 -0.19 10.40
C LEU A 30 -19.53 -0.49 10.59
N SER A 31 -19.98 -1.57 9.98
CA SER A 31 -21.28 -2.10 10.29
C SER A 31 -21.28 -2.79 11.66
N HIS A 32 -22.45 -2.94 12.28
CA HIS A 32 -22.55 -3.67 13.54
C HIS A 32 -22.03 -5.12 13.45
N ASP A 33 -22.13 -5.72 12.26
CA ASP A 33 -21.62 -7.08 11.99
C ASP A 33 -20.09 -7.13 11.82
N ASP A 34 -19.45 -5.99 11.58
CA ASP A 34 -17.98 -5.90 11.43
C ASP A 34 -17.28 -5.69 12.78
N VAL A 35 -17.99 -5.18 13.78
CA VAL A 35 -17.47 -4.95 15.13
C VAL A 35 -17.12 -6.29 15.81
N GLY A 36 -15.91 -6.36 16.35
CA GLY A 36 -15.39 -7.57 17.00
C GLY A 36 -14.68 -8.55 16.07
N LYS A 37 -14.73 -8.35 14.74
CA LYS A 37 -13.89 -9.08 13.80
C LYS A 37 -12.45 -8.64 13.89
N SER A 38 -11.54 -9.49 13.43
CA SER A 38 -10.15 -9.11 13.18
C SER A 38 -10.04 -8.30 11.88
N TRP A 39 -8.95 -7.55 11.76
CA TRP A 39 -8.62 -6.82 10.52
C TRP A 39 -8.56 -7.75 9.30
N LEU A 40 -7.97 -8.94 9.46
CA LEU A 40 -7.87 -9.93 8.40
C LEU A 40 -9.25 -10.40 7.94
N GLU A 41 -10.15 -10.77 8.88
CA GLU A 41 -11.51 -11.21 8.56
C GLU A 41 -12.30 -10.14 7.81
N LEU A 42 -12.20 -8.87 8.25
CA LEU A 42 -12.82 -7.74 7.56
C LEU A 42 -12.28 -7.62 6.12
N THR A 43 -10.95 -7.65 5.98
CA THR A 43 -10.29 -7.45 4.69
C THR A 43 -10.69 -8.53 3.70
N GLU A 44 -10.67 -9.80 4.10
CA GLU A 44 -11.12 -10.90 3.25
C GLU A 44 -12.59 -10.78 2.85
N GLU A 45 -13.45 -10.42 3.80
CA GLU A 45 -14.88 -10.27 3.56
C GLU A 45 -15.18 -9.12 2.59
N TRP A 46 -14.55 -7.95 2.80
CA TRP A 46 -14.78 -6.79 1.96
C TRP A 46 -14.21 -6.96 0.56
N LYS A 47 -13.03 -7.57 0.42
CA LYS A 47 -12.48 -7.97 -0.89
C LYS A 47 -13.45 -8.89 -1.64
N ARG A 48 -14.00 -9.90 -0.96
CA ARG A 48 -14.85 -10.93 -1.56
C ARG A 48 -16.26 -10.45 -1.89
N HIS A 49 -16.89 -9.72 -0.98
CA HIS A 49 -18.31 -9.39 -1.07
C HIS A 49 -18.61 -7.96 -1.49
N LYS A 50 -17.77 -7.01 -1.10
CA LYS A 50 -17.97 -5.59 -1.44
C LYS A 50 -17.08 -5.14 -2.60
N GLN A 51 -16.12 -5.96 -3.03
CA GLN A 51 -15.09 -5.60 -4.03
C GLN A 51 -14.32 -4.32 -3.62
N MET A 52 -14.18 -4.09 -2.33
CA MET A 52 -13.44 -2.97 -1.74
C MET A 52 -12.16 -3.51 -1.14
N LEU A 53 -11.09 -2.73 -1.24
CA LEU A 53 -9.81 -3.07 -0.63
C LEU A 53 -9.59 -2.20 0.62
N PRO A 54 -9.80 -2.74 1.83
CA PRO A 54 -9.43 -2.03 3.06
C PRO A 54 -7.92 -1.75 3.10
N MET A 55 -7.57 -0.49 3.30
CA MET A 55 -6.19 0.00 3.33
C MET A 55 -5.72 0.29 4.75
N GLY A 56 -6.64 0.66 5.63
CA GLY A 56 -6.31 1.06 6.98
C GLY A 56 -7.53 1.40 7.82
N LEU A 57 -7.27 1.75 9.06
CA LEU A 57 -8.26 2.17 10.04
C LEU A 57 -8.04 3.62 10.41
N MET A 58 -9.11 4.35 10.60
CA MET A 58 -9.10 5.71 11.12
C MET A 58 -9.79 5.76 12.46
N GLU A 59 -9.10 6.34 13.45
CA GLU A 59 -9.60 6.64 14.77
C GLU A 59 -9.39 8.13 15.03
N GLU A 60 -10.48 8.88 15.16
CA GLU A 60 -10.45 10.36 15.25
C GLU A 60 -9.64 11.00 14.11
N ASN A 61 -8.39 11.43 14.39
CA ASN A 61 -7.48 12.07 13.45
C ASN A 61 -6.25 11.20 13.11
N THR A 62 -6.21 9.96 13.60
CA THR A 62 -5.09 9.04 13.39
C THR A 62 -5.47 7.99 12.36
N VAL A 63 -4.63 7.81 11.34
CA VAL A 63 -4.79 6.76 10.34
C VAL A 63 -3.73 5.69 10.54
N ARG A 64 -4.18 4.45 10.77
CA ARG A 64 -3.30 3.27 10.85
C ARG A 64 -3.42 2.48 9.55
N ILE A 65 -2.37 2.50 8.75
CA ILE A 65 -2.33 1.77 7.48
C ILE A 65 -1.99 0.30 7.75
N ASN A 66 -2.76 -0.59 7.12
CA ASN A 66 -2.62 -2.04 7.21
C ASN A 66 -2.34 -2.54 8.64
N PRO A 67 -3.30 -2.41 9.56
CA PRO A 67 -3.15 -2.87 10.93
C PRO A 67 -2.77 -4.36 11.00
N GLU A 68 -2.27 -4.80 12.16
CA GLU A 68 -1.99 -6.21 12.41
C GLU A 68 -3.21 -7.09 12.10
N ALA A 69 -2.97 -8.27 11.53
CA ALA A 69 -4.02 -9.18 11.05
C ALA A 69 -5.06 -9.54 12.13
N ASP A 70 -4.63 -9.64 13.39
CA ASP A 70 -5.44 -9.97 14.56
C ASP A 70 -6.01 -8.72 15.29
N PHE A 71 -5.75 -7.51 14.78
CA PHE A 71 -6.30 -6.29 15.34
C PHE A 71 -7.83 -6.38 15.38
N THR A 72 -8.43 -6.24 16.56
CA THR A 72 -9.88 -6.35 16.77
C THR A 72 -10.57 -5.02 16.53
N LEU A 73 -11.58 -5.01 15.68
CA LEU A 73 -12.35 -3.82 15.30
C LEU A 73 -13.37 -3.43 16.37
N PHE A 74 -13.55 -2.12 16.60
CA PHE A 74 -14.54 -1.55 17.52
C PHE A 74 -15.32 -0.38 16.87
N GLU A 75 -16.45 0.01 17.50
CA GLU A 75 -17.46 0.87 16.87
C GLU A 75 -16.98 2.25 16.40
N GLU A 76 -15.98 2.83 17.09
CA GLU A 76 -15.48 4.18 16.78
C GLU A 76 -14.53 4.23 15.58
N LEU A 77 -14.10 3.06 15.09
CA LEU A 77 -13.19 2.99 13.94
C LEU A 77 -13.94 3.20 12.63
N ARG A 78 -13.25 3.83 11.69
CA ARG A 78 -13.64 3.88 10.28
C ARG A 78 -12.63 3.15 9.43
N VAL A 79 -13.09 2.55 8.35
CA VAL A 79 -12.23 1.83 7.39
C VAL A 79 -11.92 2.74 6.22
N LEU A 80 -10.65 2.97 5.99
CA LEU A 80 -10.16 3.59 4.77
C LEU A 80 -10.04 2.49 3.72
N ALA A 81 -10.80 2.56 2.64
CA ALA A 81 -10.82 1.54 1.61
C ALA A 81 -10.72 2.11 0.20
N LEU A 82 -9.99 1.40 -0.67
CA LEU A 82 -10.06 1.63 -2.10
C LEU A 82 -11.34 0.99 -2.64
N VAL A 83 -12.14 1.82 -3.30
CA VAL A 83 -13.41 1.42 -3.92
C VAL A 83 -13.22 1.38 -5.43
N PRO A 84 -13.62 0.28 -6.10
CA PRO A 84 -13.53 0.20 -7.55
C PRO A 84 -14.34 1.32 -8.20
N PRO A 85 -13.93 1.77 -9.39
CA PRO A 85 -14.62 2.83 -10.10
C PRO A 85 -16.08 2.41 -10.33
N LYS A 86 -17.01 3.21 -9.85
CA LYS A 86 -18.43 3.06 -10.21
C LYS A 86 -18.55 3.47 -11.67
N GLU A 87 -19.24 2.67 -12.50
CA GLU A 87 -19.68 3.13 -13.81
C GLU A 87 -20.56 4.36 -13.58
N ARG A 88 -19.97 5.55 -13.69
CA ARG A 88 -20.73 6.80 -13.61
C ARG A 88 -21.56 6.97 -14.88
N PRO A 89 -22.87 7.23 -14.77
CA PRO A 89 -23.62 7.74 -15.91
C PRO A 89 -22.95 9.04 -16.38
N GLU A 90 -22.78 9.18 -17.69
CA GLU A 90 -22.19 10.36 -18.30
C GLU A 90 -22.97 11.61 -17.87
N GLY A 91 -22.36 12.50 -17.08
CA GLY A 91 -22.92 13.82 -16.79
C GLY A 91 -22.89 14.32 -15.34
N ASP A 92 -22.37 13.59 -14.38
CA ASP A 92 -22.34 14.08 -12.99
C ASP A 92 -20.91 14.48 -12.57
N ASP A 93 -20.58 15.77 -12.79
CA ASP A 93 -19.29 16.39 -12.42
C ASP A 93 -19.29 16.91 -10.96
N THR A 94 -20.21 16.44 -10.12
CA THR A 94 -20.17 16.78 -8.70
C THR A 94 -19.10 15.95 -8.00
N THR A 95 -17.89 16.48 -7.94
CA THR A 95 -16.86 16.09 -6.99
C THR A 95 -17.31 16.52 -5.60
N ASP A 96 -17.88 15.59 -4.84
CA ASP A 96 -17.96 15.77 -3.38
C ASP A 96 -16.52 15.75 -2.86
N SER A 97 -15.95 16.94 -2.73
CA SER A 97 -14.66 17.14 -2.06
C SER A 97 -14.86 16.80 -0.59
N ILE A 98 -14.24 15.72 -0.15
CA ILE A 98 -14.08 15.46 1.28
C ILE A 98 -13.12 16.52 1.79
N ASP A 99 -13.66 17.48 2.52
CA ASP A 99 -12.91 18.58 3.12
C ASP A 99 -12.19 18.03 4.37
N TYR A 100 -10.99 17.49 4.17
CA TYR A 100 -10.10 17.11 5.26
C TYR A 100 -9.47 18.39 5.84
N GLN A 101 -10.15 19.00 6.79
CA GLN A 101 -9.58 20.04 7.66
C GLN A 101 -9.03 19.38 8.92
N GLY A 102 -7.77 19.03 8.91
CA GLY A 102 -7.06 18.61 10.09
C GLY A 102 -5.65 18.11 9.76
N ASP A 103 -4.68 18.51 10.54
CA ASP A 103 -3.35 17.89 10.61
C ASP A 103 -3.53 16.50 11.24
N ALA A 104 -3.94 15.51 10.46
CA ALA A 104 -4.00 14.14 10.92
C ALA A 104 -2.56 13.64 11.10
N GLU A 105 -2.17 13.32 12.32
CA GLU A 105 -0.96 12.53 12.56
C GLU A 105 -1.20 11.14 11.97
N VAL A 106 -0.46 10.83 10.92
CA VAL A 106 -0.49 9.49 10.33
C VAL A 106 0.56 8.64 11.01
N GLU A 107 0.10 7.72 11.82
CA GLU A 107 0.96 6.71 12.43
C GLU A 107 1.04 5.49 11.50
N VAL A 108 2.17 5.34 10.80
CA VAL A 108 2.47 4.11 10.06
C VAL A 108 3.07 3.12 11.05
N SER A 109 2.26 2.24 11.59
CA SER A 109 2.74 1.17 12.45
C SER A 109 3.14 -0.04 11.60
N GLY A 110 4.29 -0.64 11.92
CA GLY A 110 4.78 -1.85 11.27
C GLY A 110 5.96 -1.61 10.30
N ASN A 111 6.53 -2.69 9.82
CA ASN A 111 7.71 -2.65 8.97
C ASN A 111 7.33 -2.41 7.51
N ILE A 112 8.11 -1.58 6.84
CA ILE A 112 7.99 -1.32 5.41
C ILE A 112 9.08 -2.09 4.68
N LEU A 113 8.69 -2.87 3.69
CA LEU A 113 9.58 -3.60 2.81
C LEU A 113 9.60 -2.93 1.44
N ILE A 114 10.80 -2.72 0.88
CA ILE A 114 10.97 -2.16 -0.47
C ILE A 114 11.83 -3.13 -1.27
N CYS A 115 11.30 -3.64 -2.39
CA CYS A 115 11.95 -4.61 -3.27
C CYS A 115 12.14 -3.98 -4.64
N SER A 116 13.35 -3.52 -4.94
CA SER A 116 13.63 -2.89 -6.23
C SER A 116 15.13 -2.80 -6.50
N ASP A 117 15.51 -2.98 -7.77
CA ASP A 117 16.86 -2.72 -8.27
C ASP A 117 16.91 -1.43 -9.11
N ASN A 118 15.89 -0.58 -8.98
CA ASN A 118 15.81 0.72 -9.64
C ASN A 118 16.18 1.84 -8.66
N PRO A 119 17.37 2.45 -8.78
CA PRO A 119 17.83 3.47 -7.84
C PRO A 119 16.93 4.72 -7.83
N VAL A 120 16.30 5.07 -8.96
CA VAL A 120 15.41 6.23 -9.05
C VAL A 120 14.12 5.97 -8.27
N PHE A 121 13.58 4.76 -8.36
CA PHE A 121 12.41 4.37 -7.58
C PHE A 121 12.74 4.34 -6.09
N LEU A 122 13.85 3.72 -5.71
CA LEU A 122 14.32 3.66 -4.32
C LEU A 122 14.48 5.06 -3.72
N GLU A 123 15.19 5.96 -4.42
CA GLU A 123 15.37 7.34 -3.96
C GLU A 123 14.04 8.08 -3.81
N SER A 124 13.13 7.89 -4.76
CA SER A 124 11.82 8.53 -4.72
C SER A 124 10.97 8.07 -3.53
N ILE A 125 10.90 6.76 -3.28
CA ILE A 125 10.16 6.20 -2.14
C ILE A 125 10.79 6.61 -0.82
N LEU A 126 12.10 6.46 -0.66
CA LEU A 126 12.78 6.81 0.59
C LEU A 126 12.66 8.31 0.90
N ARG A 127 12.70 9.16 -0.14
CA ARG A 127 12.45 10.59 0.03
C ARG A 127 11.03 10.87 0.56
N GLU A 128 10.02 10.23 0.00
CA GLU A 128 8.63 10.39 0.47
C GLU A 128 8.46 9.88 1.91
N LEU A 129 9.06 8.72 2.22
CA LEU A 129 9.06 8.17 3.57
C LEU A 129 9.76 9.10 4.58
N SER A 130 10.79 9.86 4.16
CA SER A 130 11.52 10.77 5.04
C SER A 130 10.71 11.95 5.58
N TYR A 131 9.56 12.23 4.98
CA TYR A 131 8.62 13.26 5.47
C TYR A 131 7.66 12.75 6.52
N LEU A 132 7.62 11.44 6.76
CA LEU A 132 6.75 10.84 7.74
C LEU A 132 7.43 10.81 9.11
N GLU A 133 6.65 11.12 10.15
CA GLU A 133 7.08 10.98 11.53
C GLU A 133 6.65 9.58 12.04
N ASN A 134 7.42 9.02 12.96
CA ASN A 134 7.12 7.75 13.62
C ASN A 134 7.06 6.52 12.69
N LEU A 135 7.88 6.49 11.64
CA LEU A 135 8.04 5.28 10.83
C LEU A 135 8.62 4.14 11.68
N ALA A 136 8.03 2.97 11.52
CA ALA A 136 8.63 1.71 11.96
C ALA A 136 9.86 1.35 11.09
N GLY A 137 10.39 0.15 11.24
CA GLY A 137 11.56 -0.30 10.47
C GLY A 137 11.32 -0.26 8.95
N ILE A 138 12.34 0.20 8.23
CA ILE A 138 12.37 0.15 6.77
C ILE A 138 13.43 -0.86 6.35
N VAL A 139 13.04 -1.84 5.56
CA VAL A 139 13.95 -2.84 4.98
C VAL A 139 13.93 -2.69 3.47
N VAL A 140 15.11 -2.54 2.87
CA VAL A 140 15.29 -2.52 1.41
C VAL A 140 16.00 -3.78 0.97
N ILE A 141 15.43 -4.49 0.01
CA ILE A 141 16.10 -5.58 -0.71
C ILE A 141 16.45 -5.07 -2.10
N SER A 142 17.74 -5.02 -2.40
CA SER A 142 18.24 -4.48 -3.67
C SER A 142 19.67 -4.91 -3.95
N GLU A 143 20.00 -5.15 -5.22
CA GLU A 143 21.39 -5.32 -5.67
C GLU A 143 22.13 -3.97 -5.82
N VAL A 144 21.38 -2.85 -5.81
CA VAL A 144 21.94 -1.48 -5.88
C VAL A 144 22.77 -1.19 -4.63
N ASP A 145 23.87 -0.48 -4.80
CA ASP A 145 24.71 -0.06 -3.66
C ASP A 145 23.97 1.01 -2.85
N PRO A 146 23.83 0.84 -1.52
CA PRO A 146 23.20 1.85 -0.66
C PRO A 146 23.82 3.25 -0.79
N GLU A 147 25.10 3.34 -1.16
CA GLU A 147 25.81 4.61 -1.35
C GLU A 147 25.34 5.37 -2.61
N GLU A 148 24.73 4.66 -3.56
CA GLU A 148 24.17 5.25 -4.80
C GLU A 148 22.78 5.85 -4.61
N VAL A 149 22.13 5.59 -3.45
CA VAL A 149 20.75 6.02 -3.17
C VAL A 149 20.72 7.01 -2.02
N ASN A 150 20.12 8.16 -2.23
CA ASN A 150 19.95 9.15 -1.18
C ASN A 150 18.85 8.72 -0.19
N GLN A 151 19.27 8.20 0.95
CA GLN A 151 18.38 7.73 2.03
C GLN A 151 17.91 8.87 2.95
N GLY A 152 18.44 10.08 2.76
CA GLY A 152 18.12 11.22 3.62
C GLY A 152 18.49 10.99 5.08
N ARG A 153 17.52 11.13 5.98
CA ARG A 153 17.68 10.93 7.44
C ARG A 153 17.12 9.59 7.94
N LEU A 154 16.69 8.73 7.04
CA LEU A 154 16.09 7.45 7.40
C LEU A 154 17.15 6.44 7.83
N GLU A 155 16.83 5.65 8.85
CA GLU A 155 17.56 4.43 9.17
C GLU A 155 16.94 3.29 8.36
N VAL A 156 17.71 2.73 7.45
CA VAL A 156 17.27 1.70 6.50
C VAL A 156 18.14 0.46 6.64
N ASP A 157 17.50 -0.67 6.90
CA ASP A 157 18.15 -1.97 6.85
C ASP A 157 18.26 -2.41 5.39
N TRP A 158 19.49 -2.50 4.87
CA TRP A 158 19.73 -2.82 3.47
C TRP A 158 20.24 -4.24 3.29
N ILE A 159 19.51 -5.02 2.51
CA ILE A 159 19.88 -6.40 2.15
C ILE A 159 20.32 -6.39 0.69
N ARG A 160 21.62 -6.57 0.45
CA ARG A 160 22.21 -6.64 -0.90
C ARG A 160 22.03 -8.02 -1.49
N GLU A 161 20.83 -8.29 -1.96
CA GLU A 161 20.43 -9.56 -2.55
C GLU A 161 19.45 -9.29 -3.69
N CYS A 162 19.25 -10.28 -4.53
CA CYS A 162 18.26 -10.26 -5.59
C CYS A 162 16.87 -9.98 -5.03
N SER A 163 16.30 -8.84 -5.39
CA SER A 163 15.08 -8.26 -4.82
C SER A 163 13.76 -9.02 -5.11
N TYR A 164 13.85 -10.15 -5.82
CA TYR A 164 12.73 -11.08 -6.08
C TYR A 164 13.03 -12.51 -5.62
N SER A 165 14.08 -12.72 -4.80
CA SER A 165 14.42 -14.05 -4.33
C SER A 165 13.81 -14.40 -2.99
N LEU A 166 13.37 -15.66 -2.84
CA LEU A 166 12.84 -16.17 -1.58
C LEU A 166 13.85 -16.06 -0.43
N GLU A 167 15.14 -16.23 -0.71
CA GLU A 167 16.19 -16.16 0.31
C GLU A 167 16.32 -14.75 0.84
N ALA A 168 16.30 -13.75 -0.04
CA ALA A 168 16.31 -12.35 0.35
C ALA A 168 15.09 -11.99 1.23
N PHE A 169 13.90 -12.46 0.86
CA PHE A 169 12.69 -12.23 1.66
C PHE A 169 12.76 -12.86 3.04
N LYS A 170 13.38 -14.03 3.17
CA LYS A 170 13.61 -14.64 4.49
C LYS A 170 14.61 -13.88 5.32
N LEU A 171 15.71 -13.39 4.71
CA LEU A 171 16.69 -12.55 5.39
C LEU A 171 16.08 -11.24 5.87
N ALA A 172 15.20 -10.66 5.07
CA ALA A 172 14.45 -9.44 5.39
C ALA A 172 13.36 -9.65 6.44
N GLN A 173 13.08 -10.88 6.86
CA GLN A 173 11.91 -11.19 7.68
C GLN A 173 10.63 -10.61 7.06
N ALA A 174 10.49 -10.79 5.75
CA ALA A 174 9.42 -10.15 4.97
C ALA A 174 8.02 -10.47 5.50
N SER A 175 7.81 -11.63 6.17
CA SER A 175 6.54 -11.97 6.83
C SER A 175 6.12 -10.98 7.90
N ASP A 176 7.04 -10.19 8.45
CA ASP A 176 6.79 -9.22 9.50
C ASP A 176 6.52 -7.81 8.93
N ALA A 177 6.56 -7.67 7.60
CA ALA A 177 6.22 -6.43 6.93
C ALA A 177 4.70 -6.21 6.89
N ASN A 178 4.27 -4.97 7.09
CA ASN A 178 2.88 -4.57 6.93
C ASN A 178 2.59 -4.12 5.50
N VAL A 179 3.58 -3.46 4.88
CA VAL A 179 3.49 -2.95 3.52
C VAL A 179 4.73 -3.34 2.75
N ALA A 180 4.55 -3.78 1.51
CA ALA A 180 5.64 -4.02 0.57
C ALA A 180 5.47 -3.18 -0.69
N PHE A 181 6.54 -2.53 -1.12
CA PHE A 181 6.65 -1.83 -2.40
C PHE A 181 7.55 -2.62 -3.33
N VAL A 182 7.04 -2.96 -4.50
CA VAL A 182 7.76 -3.80 -5.48
C VAL A 182 7.84 -3.07 -6.81
N ASP A 183 9.07 -2.83 -7.29
CA ASP A 183 9.33 -2.24 -8.61
C ASP A 183 10.54 -2.88 -9.25
N HIS A 184 10.37 -3.44 -10.44
CA HIS A 184 11.44 -3.96 -11.27
C HIS A 184 11.33 -3.44 -12.68
N GLU A 185 12.47 -3.38 -13.38
CA GLU A 185 12.52 -2.95 -14.78
C GLU A 185 11.63 -3.82 -15.70
N HIS A 186 11.52 -5.10 -15.35
CA HIS A 186 10.71 -6.08 -16.09
C HIS A 186 9.54 -6.54 -15.23
N ASP A 187 8.33 -6.41 -15.73
CA ASP A 187 7.09 -6.76 -15.04
C ASP A 187 7.06 -8.24 -14.58
N GLY A 188 7.69 -9.12 -15.35
CA GLY A 188 7.85 -10.52 -14.97
C GLY A 188 8.62 -10.72 -13.66
N LEU A 189 9.62 -9.89 -13.34
CA LEU A 189 10.34 -9.92 -12.07
C LEU A 189 9.47 -9.37 -10.94
N THR A 190 8.73 -8.30 -11.20
CA THR A 190 7.72 -7.78 -10.27
C THR A 190 6.70 -8.86 -9.90
N LEU A 191 6.20 -9.61 -10.89
CA LEU A 191 5.27 -10.71 -10.67
C LEU A 191 5.87 -11.83 -9.80
N ILE A 192 7.13 -12.19 -10.05
CA ILE A 192 7.83 -13.20 -9.23
C ILE A 192 7.94 -12.72 -7.78
N ALA A 193 8.35 -11.47 -7.56
CA ALA A 193 8.47 -10.90 -6.23
C ALA A 193 7.13 -10.90 -5.49
N VAL A 194 6.03 -10.50 -6.15
CA VAL A 194 4.68 -10.51 -5.58
C VAL A 194 4.26 -11.93 -5.19
N LEU A 195 4.46 -12.92 -6.08
CA LEU A 195 4.13 -14.32 -5.80
C LEU A 195 4.91 -14.88 -4.60
N GLU A 196 6.19 -14.54 -4.49
CA GLU A 196 7.00 -14.99 -3.36
C GLU A 196 6.60 -14.30 -2.05
N LEU A 197 6.27 -13.01 -2.08
CA LEU A 197 5.73 -12.27 -0.93
C LEU A 197 4.40 -12.88 -0.47
N GLU A 198 3.47 -13.12 -1.39
CA GLU A 198 2.18 -13.78 -1.09
C GLU A 198 2.39 -15.15 -0.46
N ARG A 199 3.33 -15.94 -0.99
CA ARG A 199 3.65 -17.26 -0.47
C ARG A 199 4.20 -17.25 0.95
N ILE A 200 5.02 -16.25 1.30
CA ILE A 200 5.63 -16.12 2.63
C ILE A 200 4.64 -15.60 3.65
N SER A 201 3.86 -14.59 3.26
CA SER A 201 2.97 -13.87 4.15
C SER A 201 1.61 -14.52 4.30
N GLY A 202 1.21 -15.37 3.33
CA GLY A 202 -0.16 -15.90 3.28
C GLY A 202 -1.21 -14.80 3.07
N GLY A 203 -0.83 -13.69 2.42
CA GLY A 203 -1.71 -12.56 2.11
C GLY A 203 -1.87 -11.54 3.24
N THR A 204 -0.97 -11.56 4.22
CA THR A 204 -1.02 -10.59 5.34
C THR A 204 -0.30 -9.26 5.05
N ILE A 205 0.57 -9.22 4.04
CA ILE A 205 1.28 -8.02 3.62
C ILE A 205 0.43 -7.25 2.63
N PHE A 206 0.30 -5.94 2.83
CA PHE A 206 -0.27 -5.06 1.82
C PHE A 206 0.78 -4.79 0.74
N THR A 207 0.59 -5.35 -0.46
CA THR A 207 1.57 -5.28 -1.54
C THR A 207 1.18 -4.26 -2.59
N VAL A 208 2.07 -3.31 -2.84
CA VAL A 208 2.00 -2.29 -3.89
C VAL A 208 3.04 -2.62 -4.94
N ALA A 209 2.64 -2.84 -6.18
CA ALA A 209 3.57 -3.17 -7.25
C ALA A 209 3.44 -2.21 -8.44
N SER A 210 4.58 -1.86 -9.05
CA SER A 210 4.61 -1.13 -10.31
C SER A 210 4.61 -2.09 -11.51
N TYR A 211 4.08 -1.62 -12.63
CA TYR A 211 4.10 -2.33 -13.90
C TYR A 211 4.20 -1.34 -15.07
N ARG A 212 4.63 -1.82 -16.24
CA ARG A 212 4.88 -1.01 -17.45
C ARG A 212 4.11 -1.48 -18.66
N GLU A 213 3.85 -2.79 -18.75
CA GLU A 213 3.12 -3.38 -19.88
C GLU A 213 1.61 -3.23 -19.70
N ASP A 214 0.90 -2.88 -20.76
CA ASP A 214 -0.56 -2.77 -20.73
C ASP A 214 -1.20 -4.10 -20.26
N ASP A 215 -2.25 -4.00 -19.45
CA ASP A 215 -3.01 -5.12 -18.89
C ASP A 215 -2.23 -6.08 -17.96
N PHE A 216 -1.00 -5.73 -17.53
CA PHE A 216 -0.22 -6.57 -16.61
C PHE A 216 -0.75 -6.51 -15.16
N ASP A 217 -1.46 -5.47 -14.81
CA ASP A 217 -2.13 -5.29 -13.51
C ASP A 217 -3.00 -6.48 -13.12
N GLN A 218 -3.73 -7.07 -14.06
CA GLN A 218 -4.56 -8.24 -13.81
C GLN A 218 -3.76 -9.48 -13.38
N GLN A 219 -2.52 -9.61 -13.88
CA GLN A 219 -1.64 -10.71 -13.47
C GLN A 219 -1.12 -10.48 -12.06
N LEU A 220 -0.73 -9.26 -11.73
CA LEU A 220 -0.28 -8.88 -10.39
C LEU A 220 -1.38 -9.05 -9.34
N ILE A 221 -2.60 -8.60 -9.64
CA ILE A 221 -3.75 -8.78 -8.74
C ILE A 221 -4.04 -10.27 -8.49
N LYS A 222 -3.98 -11.11 -9.52
CA LYS A 222 -4.14 -12.57 -9.38
C LYS A 222 -3.01 -13.21 -8.58
N ALA A 223 -1.83 -12.61 -8.57
CA ALA A 223 -0.67 -13.04 -7.81
C ALA A 223 -0.73 -12.65 -6.32
N GLY A 224 -1.71 -11.81 -5.92
CA GLY A 224 -1.88 -11.32 -4.55
C GLY A 224 -1.50 -9.86 -4.35
N CYS A 225 -1.14 -9.12 -5.42
CA CYS A 225 -0.90 -7.69 -5.30
C CYS A 225 -2.20 -6.95 -4.96
N ASP A 226 -2.14 -6.10 -3.96
CA ASP A 226 -3.29 -5.31 -3.50
C ASP A 226 -3.47 -4.03 -4.30
N PHE A 227 -2.39 -3.43 -4.75
CA PHE A 227 -2.43 -2.19 -5.52
C PHE A 227 -1.38 -2.16 -6.64
N CYS A 228 -1.80 -1.83 -7.86
CA CYS A 228 -0.93 -1.78 -9.02
C CYS A 228 -0.78 -0.35 -9.57
N ILE A 229 0.44 0.01 -9.97
CA ILE A 229 0.79 1.33 -10.48
C ILE A 229 1.39 1.19 -11.85
N ASN A 230 0.80 1.83 -12.85
CA ASN A 230 1.42 1.96 -14.16
C ASN A 230 2.49 3.06 -14.13
N THR A 231 3.74 2.75 -14.57
CA THR A 231 4.90 3.65 -14.51
C THR A 231 5.55 3.86 -15.87
#